data_d0ad34c51eda9f89aad41622860d8a3a
#
_entry.id   d0ad34c51eda9f89aad41622860d8a3a
#
_cell.length_a   1.000
_cell.length_b   1.000
_cell.length_c   1.000
_cell.angle_alpha   90.00
_cell.angle_beta   90.00
_cell.angle_gamma   90.00
#
_symmetry.space_group_name_H-M   'P 1'
#
loop_
_entity.id
_entity.type
_entity.pdbx_description
1 polymer ?
#
loop_
_entity_poly.entity_id
_entity_poly.type
_entity_poly.pdbx_seq_one_letter_code
_entity_poly.pdbx_strand_id
1 'polypeptide(L)'
;MTKLLVNVAGTMGQRYLLVSLSIVSTDANFKEKLQEHDAQLKDMACGTLATKTLADLEKPGARNLIRTELISGLNNILGAAMVQEIYLTEFAIQ
;
A
#
# COMPACT_ATOMS: atom_id res chain seq x y z
N MET A 1 0.83 7.86 -3.85
CA MET A 1 2.09 7.11 -3.62
C MET A 1 2.52 6.41 -4.90
N THR A 2 3.70 6.69 -5.35
CA THR A 2 4.20 6.12 -6.59
C THR A 2 5.52 5.38 -6.34
N LYS A 3 5.69 4.27 -7.08
CA LYS A 3 6.95 3.51 -7.12
C LYS A 3 7.45 3.06 -5.75
N LEU A 4 6.55 2.47 -4.98
CA LEU A 4 6.93 1.80 -3.74
C LEU A 4 7.61 0.48 -4.11
N LEU A 5 8.88 0.34 -3.76
CA LEU A 5 9.67 -0.85 -4.07
C LEU A 5 10.01 -1.58 -2.78
N VAL A 6 9.58 -2.82 -2.67
CA VAL A 6 9.84 -3.64 -1.48
C VAL A 6 10.35 -5.02 -1.88
N ASN A 7 11.08 -5.66 -0.98
CA ASN A 7 11.51 -7.04 -1.18
C ASN A 7 10.31 -7.98 -0.96
N VAL A 8 10.19 -8.97 -1.81
CA VAL A 8 9.19 -10.04 -1.63
C VAL A 8 9.69 -10.97 -0.53
N ALA A 9 8.83 -11.22 0.47
CA ALA A 9 9.20 -12.07 1.60
C ALA A 9 9.57 -13.49 1.13
N GLY A 10 10.57 -14.06 1.77
CA GLY A 10 11.01 -15.43 1.49
C GLY A 10 11.89 -15.57 0.25
N THR A 11 12.28 -14.49 -0.40
CA THR A 11 13.12 -14.55 -1.61
C THR A 11 14.58 -14.17 -1.36
N MET A 12 14.96 -13.95 -0.10
CA MET A 12 16.32 -13.56 0.29
C MET A 12 16.82 -12.30 -0.44
N GLY A 13 15.89 -11.35 -0.68
CA GLY A 13 16.21 -10.10 -1.35
C GLY A 13 16.39 -10.19 -2.86
N GLN A 14 16.05 -11.31 -3.48
CA GLN A 14 16.24 -11.49 -4.92
C GLN A 14 15.06 -11.03 -5.77
N ARG A 15 13.88 -10.91 -5.18
CA ARG A 15 12.68 -10.48 -5.89
C ARG A 15 12.13 -9.22 -5.25
N TYR A 16 11.60 -8.35 -6.08
CA TYR A 16 11.04 -7.07 -5.65
C TYR A 16 9.59 -6.96 -6.12
N LEU A 17 8.81 -6.24 -5.33
CA LEU A 17 7.45 -5.86 -5.69
C LEU A 17 7.44 -4.35 -5.89
N LEU A 18 6.99 -3.91 -7.05
CA LEU A 18 6.83 -2.50 -7.38
C LEU A 18 5.34 -2.17 -7.38
N VAL A 19 4.95 -1.21 -6.56
CA VAL A 19 3.54 -0.82 -6.43
C VAL A 19 3.43 0.69 -6.52
N SER A 20 2.48 1.15 -7.32
CA SER A 20 2.02 2.54 -7.31
C SER A 20 0.53 2.51 -7.05
N LEU A 21 0.05 3.48 -6.28
CA LEU A 21 -1.37 3.55 -5.94
C LEU A 21 -1.90 4.96 -5.96
N SER A 22 -3.18 5.08 -6.29
CA SER A 22 -3.94 6.32 -6.20
C SER A 22 -4.96 6.18 -5.07
N ILE A 23 -5.04 7.19 -4.24
CA ILE A 23 -5.91 7.19 -3.06
C ILE A 23 -7.06 8.14 -3.29
N VAL A 24 -8.28 7.69 -3.01
CA VAL A 24 -9.50 8.48 -3.20
C VAL A 24 -10.09 8.84 -1.84
N SER A 25 -10.37 10.13 -1.65
CA SER A 25 -11.04 10.64 -0.46
C SER A 25 -11.94 11.82 -0.84
N THR A 26 -13.03 12.00 -0.09
CA THR A 26 -13.90 13.17 -0.21
C THR A 26 -13.63 14.22 0.85
N ASP A 27 -12.67 13.98 1.76
CA ASP A 27 -12.34 14.93 2.81
C ASP A 27 -11.53 16.10 2.24
N ALA A 28 -11.96 17.34 2.55
CA ALA A 28 -11.32 18.54 2.03
C ALA A 28 -9.88 18.71 2.52
N ASN A 29 -9.54 18.16 3.69
CA ASN A 29 -8.23 18.29 4.29
C ASN A 29 -7.31 17.08 4.00
N PHE A 30 -7.74 16.18 3.12
CA PHE A 30 -7.04 14.94 2.88
C PHE A 30 -5.61 15.14 2.38
N LYS A 31 -5.40 16.09 1.47
CA LYS A 31 -4.06 16.38 0.93
C LYS A 31 -3.09 16.82 2.02
N GLU A 32 -3.53 17.71 2.90
CA GLU A 32 -2.72 18.17 4.02
C GLU A 32 -2.37 17.04 4.95
N LYS A 33 -3.36 16.19 5.27
CA LYS A 33 -3.14 15.05 6.14
C LYS A 33 -2.18 14.03 5.54
N LEU A 34 -2.26 13.81 4.24
CA LEU A 34 -1.30 12.94 3.55
C LEU A 34 0.12 13.50 3.66
N GLN A 35 0.28 14.80 3.48
CA GLN A 35 1.60 15.43 3.56
C GLN A 35 2.15 15.39 4.97
N GLU A 36 1.32 15.65 5.98
CA GLU A 36 1.72 15.62 7.38
C GLU A 36 2.22 14.24 7.82
N HIS A 37 1.61 13.18 7.27
CA HIS A 37 1.90 11.80 7.67
C HIS A 37 2.63 11.02 6.59
N ASP A 38 3.23 11.70 5.60
CA ASP A 38 3.82 11.05 4.43
C ASP A 38 4.80 9.93 4.79
N ALA A 39 5.73 10.18 5.69
CA ALA A 39 6.72 9.19 6.09
C ALA A 39 6.08 7.98 6.77
N GLN A 40 5.12 8.21 7.68
CA GLN A 40 4.41 7.14 8.38
C GLN A 40 3.58 6.29 7.42
N LEU A 41 2.91 6.93 6.47
CA LEU A 41 2.07 6.25 5.49
C LEU A 41 2.90 5.39 4.56
N LYS A 42 4.03 5.89 4.09
CA LYS A 42 4.95 5.13 3.24
C LYS A 42 5.56 3.95 3.99
N ASP A 43 5.97 4.16 5.23
CA ASP A 43 6.52 3.10 6.06
C ASP A 43 5.50 1.99 6.30
N MET A 44 4.27 2.35 6.62
CA MET A 44 3.18 1.39 6.81
C MET A 44 2.90 0.62 5.53
N ALA A 45 2.81 1.31 4.40
CA ALA A 45 2.52 0.67 3.12
C ALA A 45 3.63 -0.31 2.72
N CYS A 46 4.88 0.12 2.82
CA CYS A 46 6.03 -0.74 2.52
C CYS A 46 6.10 -1.92 3.48
N GLY A 47 5.85 -1.70 4.77
CA GLY A 47 5.83 -2.76 5.77
C GLY A 47 4.76 -3.81 5.50
N THR A 48 3.56 -3.36 5.12
CA THR A 48 2.47 -4.27 4.76
C THR A 48 2.83 -5.10 3.53
N LEU A 49 3.34 -4.45 2.49
CA LEU A 49 3.70 -5.13 1.25
C LEU A 49 4.86 -6.10 1.44
N ALA A 50 5.82 -5.76 2.29
CA ALA A 50 7.01 -6.58 2.54
C ALA A 50 6.72 -7.89 3.27
N THR A 51 5.52 -8.06 3.84
CA THR A 51 5.12 -9.31 4.47
C THR A 51 4.65 -10.37 3.48
N LYS A 52 4.42 -10.00 2.23
CA LYS A 52 3.83 -10.89 1.22
C LYS A 52 4.90 -11.74 0.55
N THR A 53 4.62 -13.06 0.46
CA THR A 53 5.46 -14.01 -0.28
C THR A 53 5.02 -14.03 -1.74
N LEU A 54 5.82 -14.68 -2.62
CA LEU A 54 5.40 -14.92 -4.01
C LEU A 54 4.08 -15.67 -4.07
N ALA A 55 3.92 -16.69 -3.22
CA ALA A 55 2.68 -17.47 -3.17
C ALA A 55 1.50 -16.58 -2.80
N ASP A 56 1.66 -15.69 -1.83
CA ASP A 56 0.62 -14.73 -1.44
C ASP A 56 0.23 -13.83 -2.61
N LEU A 57 1.22 -13.32 -3.33
CA LEU A 57 1.00 -12.37 -4.43
C LEU A 57 0.34 -13.03 -5.65
N GLU A 58 0.54 -14.33 -5.84
CA GLU A 58 -0.01 -15.07 -6.95
C GLU A 58 -1.41 -15.61 -6.68
N LYS A 59 -1.90 -15.56 -5.45
CA LYS A 59 -3.23 -16.04 -5.10
C LYS A 59 -4.32 -15.22 -5.75
N PRO A 60 -5.43 -15.83 -6.19
CA PRO A 60 -6.60 -15.08 -6.61
C PRO A 60 -7.08 -14.17 -5.49
N GLY A 61 -7.38 -12.93 -5.82
CA GLY A 61 -7.82 -11.94 -4.83
C GLY A 61 -6.71 -11.28 -4.05
N ALA A 62 -5.44 -11.54 -4.34
CA ALA A 62 -4.31 -10.94 -3.64
C ALA A 62 -4.35 -9.41 -3.68
N ARG A 63 -4.69 -8.83 -4.84
CA ARG A 63 -4.79 -7.38 -4.99
C ARG A 63 -5.89 -6.78 -4.10
N ASN A 64 -7.02 -7.46 -3.99
CA ASN A 64 -8.12 -7.00 -3.14
C ASN A 64 -7.76 -7.07 -1.67
N LEU A 65 -7.07 -8.12 -1.25
CA LEU A 65 -6.61 -8.25 0.12
C LEU A 65 -5.61 -7.14 0.46
N ILE A 66 -4.64 -6.89 -0.39
CA ILE A 66 -3.65 -5.83 -0.21
C ILE A 66 -4.34 -4.48 -0.15
N ARG A 67 -5.27 -4.22 -1.06
CA ARG A 67 -6.05 -2.98 -1.07
C ARG A 67 -6.76 -2.76 0.26
N THR A 68 -7.43 -3.78 0.77
CA THR A 68 -8.16 -3.73 2.05
C THR A 68 -7.20 -3.44 3.21
N GLU A 69 -6.07 -4.12 3.25
CA GLU A 69 -5.06 -3.91 4.29
C GLU A 69 -4.48 -2.49 4.24
N LEU A 70 -4.22 -1.98 3.05
CA LEU A 70 -3.68 -0.62 2.89
C LEU A 70 -4.71 0.43 3.30
N ILE A 71 -5.97 0.28 2.91
CA ILE A 71 -7.04 1.20 3.32
C ILE A 71 -7.16 1.24 4.84
N SER A 72 -7.16 0.08 5.48
CA SER A 72 -7.25 -0.02 6.93
C SER A 72 -6.05 0.66 7.61
N GLY A 73 -4.84 0.39 7.12
CA GLY A 73 -3.62 1.00 7.67
C GLY A 73 -3.58 2.51 7.50
N LEU A 74 -3.97 3.01 6.32
CA LEU A 74 -4.03 4.44 6.06
C LEU A 74 -5.04 5.15 6.98
N ASN A 75 -6.24 4.60 7.10
CA ASN A 75 -7.27 5.16 7.97
C ASN A 75 -6.86 5.14 9.43
N ASN A 76 -6.16 4.11 9.85
CA ASN A 76 -5.67 4.00 11.22
C ASN A 76 -4.67 5.12 11.56
N ILE A 77 -3.74 5.41 10.66
CA ILE A 77 -2.75 6.48 10.84
C ILE A 77 -3.41 7.86 10.81
N LEU A 78 -4.32 8.06 9.86
CA LEU A 78 -5.02 9.33 9.70
C LEU A 78 -6.04 9.60 10.82
N GLY A 79 -6.41 8.58 11.59
CA GLY A 79 -7.31 8.71 12.73
C GLY A 79 -8.79 8.84 12.37
N ALA A 80 -9.15 8.58 11.11
CA ALA A 80 -10.52 8.68 10.64
C ALA A 80 -10.70 7.86 9.36
N ALA A 81 -11.95 7.55 9.00
CA ALA A 81 -12.28 6.84 7.77
C ALA A 81 -12.20 7.77 6.55
N MET A 82 -11.01 8.30 6.28
CA MET A 82 -10.80 9.27 5.20
C MET A 82 -10.59 8.63 3.84
N VAL A 83 -9.95 7.46 3.81
CA VAL A 83 -9.66 6.76 2.56
C VAL A 83 -10.87 5.93 2.18
N GLN A 84 -11.45 6.23 1.02
CA GLN A 84 -12.63 5.52 0.52
C GLN A 84 -12.26 4.39 -0.41
N GLU A 85 -11.23 4.62 -1.25
CA GLU A 85 -10.81 3.63 -2.23
C GLU A 85 -9.33 3.82 -2.56
N ILE A 86 -8.70 2.74 -3.00
CA ILE A 86 -7.35 2.75 -3.52
C ILE A 86 -7.36 2.05 -4.87
N TYR A 87 -6.70 2.65 -5.85
CA TYR A 87 -6.45 2.01 -7.14
C TYR A 87 -4.97 1.65 -7.23
N LEU A 88 -4.68 0.39 -7.47
CA LEU A 88 -3.32 -0.07 -7.73
C LEU A 88 -3.02 0.18 -9.20
N THR A 89 -2.34 1.29 -9.47
CA THR A 89 -2.05 1.71 -10.84
C THR A 89 -0.84 1.00 -11.42
N GLU A 90 0.01 0.49 -10.55
CA GLU A 90 1.17 -0.31 -10.93
C GLU A 90 1.36 -1.40 -9.90
N PHE A 91 1.53 -2.64 -10.37
CA PHE A 91 1.70 -3.80 -9.49
C PHE A 91 2.50 -4.84 -10.25
N ALA A 92 3.80 -4.86 -10.03
CA ALA A 92 4.71 -5.72 -10.79
C ALA A 92 5.71 -6.40 -9.87
N ILE A 93 5.94 -7.69 -10.12
CA ILE A 93 6.97 -8.48 -9.44
C ILE A 93 8.19 -8.52 -10.35
N GLN A 94 9.33 -8.15 -9.81
CA GLN A 94 10.58 -8.10 -10.56
C GLN A 94 11.64 -9.04 -10.00
#